data_b6bfd705fdcd90d6098be9527b27f861
#
_entry.id   b6bfd705fdcd90d6098be9527b27f861
#
_cell.length_a   1.000
_cell.length_b   1.000
_cell.length_c   1.000
_cell.angle_alpha   90.00
_cell.angle_beta   90.00
_cell.angle_gamma   90.00
#
_symmetry.space_group_name_H-M   'P 1'
#
loop_
_entity.id
_entity.type
_entity.pdbx_description
1 polymer ?
#
loop_
_entity_poly.entity_id
_entity_poly.type
_entity_poly.pdbx_seq_one_letter_code
_entity_poly.pdbx_strand_id
1 'polypeptide(L)'
;MIIFPAIDLKDGKCVRLYKGDFNKTTIFNSSPYNQALQFKKKGFTDLHLVDLDGALKGRSKNKKVIIKIIKNTYLNVQLGGGIRTLKQISFWIKNGVSTVVVGTMAIQNPKILKKACDLFPGRIAVALDVRNNFLAIKGWVKQTKIKLMDFSKKLEDFGVSRIIYTDINRDGTKKGVNFSQLKRIVTKVNIPLVVSGGVSDIKDIRKLHKAELFDGVIIGKAIYDKSISLNELKKFV
;
A
#
# COMPACT_ATOMS: atom_id res chain seq x y z
N MET A 1 6.14 -14.65 2.52
CA MET A 1 6.06 -13.16 2.46
C MET A 1 5.65 -12.76 1.05
N ILE A 2 4.54 -12.03 0.87
CA ILE A 2 4.04 -11.61 -0.45
C ILE A 2 4.87 -10.43 -0.97
N ILE A 3 5.23 -10.45 -2.25
CA ILE A 3 5.87 -9.31 -2.92
C ILE A 3 4.78 -8.52 -3.66
N PHE A 4 4.62 -7.25 -3.31
CA PHE A 4 3.71 -6.32 -3.97
C PHE A 4 4.49 -5.29 -4.80
N PRO A 5 4.71 -5.50 -6.10
CA PRO A 5 5.11 -4.38 -6.96
C PRO A 5 4.06 -3.27 -6.85
N ALA A 6 4.49 -2.00 -6.86
CA ALA A 6 3.56 -0.90 -6.64
C ALA A 6 3.44 -0.01 -7.86
N ILE A 7 2.20 0.42 -8.14
CA ILE A 7 1.86 1.44 -9.13
C ILE A 7 1.11 2.57 -8.44
N ASP A 8 1.66 3.78 -8.48
CA ASP A 8 0.96 4.99 -8.09
C ASP A 8 0.38 5.65 -9.35
N LEU A 9 -0.91 5.96 -9.32
CA LEU A 9 -1.66 6.58 -10.42
C LEU A 9 -1.88 8.05 -10.17
N LYS A 10 -1.45 8.89 -11.11
CA LYS A 10 -1.76 10.31 -11.16
C LYS A 10 -2.03 10.70 -12.61
N ASP A 11 -3.18 11.32 -12.86
CA ASP A 11 -3.62 11.75 -14.20
C ASP A 11 -3.48 10.65 -15.27
N GLY A 12 -3.84 9.40 -14.90
CA GLY A 12 -3.80 8.22 -15.77
C GLY A 12 -2.42 7.63 -16.04
N LYS A 13 -1.36 8.10 -15.37
CA LYS A 13 0.03 7.66 -15.57
C LYS A 13 0.59 6.99 -14.32
N CYS A 14 1.62 6.14 -14.51
CA CYS A 14 2.42 5.60 -13.41
C CYS A 14 3.43 6.65 -12.96
N VAL A 15 3.35 7.02 -11.69
CA VAL A 15 4.22 8.04 -11.13
C VAL A 15 4.89 7.58 -9.84
N ARG A 16 5.84 8.36 -9.37
CA ARG A 16 6.36 8.33 -8.00
C ARG A 16 6.48 9.73 -7.45
N LEU A 17 6.10 9.87 -6.19
CA LEU A 17 6.29 11.08 -5.44
C LEU A 17 7.58 10.97 -4.60
N TYR A 18 8.31 12.05 -4.45
CA TYR A 18 9.42 12.10 -3.49
C TYR A 18 8.87 12.46 -2.11
N LYS A 19 8.94 11.54 -1.14
CA LYS A 19 8.38 11.68 0.21
C LYS A 19 6.92 12.14 0.24
N GLY A 20 6.12 11.70 -0.74
CA GLY A 20 4.70 12.06 -0.85
C GLY A 20 4.42 13.48 -1.34
N ASP A 21 5.42 14.23 -1.79
CA ASP A 21 5.26 15.58 -2.33
C ASP A 21 4.67 15.54 -3.74
N PHE A 22 3.43 15.98 -3.89
CA PHE A 22 2.71 16.00 -5.17
C PHE A 22 3.32 16.93 -6.23
N ASN A 23 4.15 17.90 -5.80
CA ASN A 23 4.88 18.80 -6.69
C ASN A 23 6.17 18.14 -7.21
N LYS A 24 6.68 17.11 -6.54
CA LYS A 24 7.87 16.35 -6.93
C LYS A 24 7.47 14.99 -7.50
N THR A 25 6.80 15.05 -8.65
CA THR A 25 6.28 13.86 -9.35
C THR A 25 7.22 13.47 -10.48
N THR A 26 7.65 12.20 -10.51
CA THR A 26 8.38 11.60 -11.64
C THR A 26 7.44 10.62 -12.34
N ILE A 27 7.30 10.75 -13.67
CA ILE A 27 6.53 9.82 -14.50
C ILE A 27 7.48 8.71 -14.96
N PHE A 28 7.11 7.45 -14.69
CA PHE A 28 7.90 6.27 -15.08
C PHE A 28 7.29 5.51 -16.25
N ASN A 29 5.96 5.52 -16.37
CA ASN A 29 5.27 4.86 -17.48
C ASN A 29 3.97 5.59 -17.79
N SER A 30 3.72 5.87 -19.06
CA SER A 30 2.49 6.50 -19.52
C SER A 30 1.29 5.56 -19.53
N SER A 31 1.54 4.24 -19.49
CA SER A 31 0.50 3.20 -19.50
C SER A 31 0.55 2.33 -18.24
N PRO A 32 -0.27 2.62 -17.19
CA PRO A 32 -0.34 1.79 -16.00
C PRO A 32 -0.79 0.34 -16.28
N TYR A 33 -1.62 0.15 -17.30
CA TYR A 33 -2.02 -1.19 -17.72
C TYR A 33 -0.83 -2.01 -18.23
N ASN A 34 0.01 -1.42 -19.11
CA ASN A 34 1.19 -2.12 -19.61
C ASN A 34 2.20 -2.42 -18.49
N GLN A 35 2.31 -1.49 -17.51
CA GLN A 35 3.14 -1.72 -16.33
C GLN A 35 2.64 -2.91 -15.50
N ALA A 36 1.34 -2.99 -15.22
CA ALA A 36 0.74 -4.12 -14.51
C ALA A 36 0.88 -5.43 -15.29
N LEU A 37 0.69 -5.38 -16.61
CA LEU A 37 0.89 -6.54 -17.49
C LEU A 37 2.34 -7.02 -17.48
N GLN A 38 3.32 -6.11 -17.41
CA GLN A 38 4.73 -6.45 -17.27
C GLN A 38 5.00 -7.20 -15.96
N PHE A 39 4.41 -6.75 -14.84
CA PHE A 39 4.51 -7.47 -13.57
C PHE A 39 3.91 -8.87 -13.67
N LYS A 40 2.70 -8.99 -14.26
CA LYS A 40 2.06 -10.30 -14.49
C LYS A 40 2.93 -11.24 -15.32
N LYS A 41 3.48 -10.75 -16.45
CA LYS A 41 4.38 -11.54 -17.32
C LYS A 41 5.67 -11.99 -16.61
N LYS A 42 6.11 -11.27 -15.59
CA LYS A 42 7.25 -11.64 -14.74
C LYS A 42 6.90 -12.62 -13.63
N GLY A 43 5.64 -13.04 -13.51
CA GLY A 43 5.17 -14.06 -12.58
C GLY A 43 4.67 -13.52 -11.24
N PHE A 44 4.52 -12.20 -11.08
CA PHE A 44 3.87 -11.65 -9.89
C PHE A 44 2.37 -11.94 -9.93
N THR A 45 1.82 -12.26 -8.78
CA THR A 45 0.38 -12.54 -8.57
C THR A 45 -0.33 -11.37 -7.91
N ASP A 46 0.40 -10.52 -7.22
CA ASP A 46 -0.14 -9.45 -6.39
C ASP A 46 0.35 -8.08 -6.83
N LEU A 47 -0.48 -7.06 -6.64
CA LEU A 47 -0.19 -5.68 -7.03
C LEU A 47 -0.70 -4.71 -5.97
N HIS A 48 0.16 -3.78 -5.55
CA HIS A 48 -0.26 -2.61 -4.78
C HIS A 48 -0.54 -1.45 -5.73
N LEU A 49 -1.76 -0.91 -5.70
CA LEU A 49 -2.21 0.15 -6.58
C LEU A 49 -2.74 1.33 -5.76
N VAL A 50 -2.24 2.53 -6.00
CA VAL A 50 -2.69 3.74 -5.30
C VAL A 50 -3.20 4.77 -6.30
N ASP A 51 -4.46 5.19 -6.13
CA ASP A 51 -5.02 6.34 -6.84
C ASP A 51 -4.67 7.64 -6.09
N LEU A 52 -3.58 8.29 -6.48
CA LEU A 52 -3.12 9.53 -5.86
C LEU A 52 -4.11 10.69 -6.06
N ASP A 53 -4.75 10.77 -7.22
CA ASP A 53 -5.81 11.77 -7.47
C ASP A 53 -7.00 11.54 -6.52
N GLY A 54 -7.35 10.27 -6.31
CA GLY A 54 -8.36 9.86 -5.34
C GLY A 54 -7.97 10.22 -3.93
N ALA A 55 -6.71 10.01 -3.54
CA ALA A 55 -6.22 10.34 -2.20
C ALA A 55 -6.42 11.82 -1.86
N LEU A 56 -6.16 12.72 -2.80
CA LEU A 56 -6.39 14.16 -2.64
C LEU A 56 -7.89 14.51 -2.61
N LYS A 57 -8.65 14.02 -3.60
CA LYS A 57 -10.02 14.49 -3.88
C LYS A 57 -11.12 13.69 -3.17
N GLY A 58 -10.78 12.56 -2.53
CA GLY A 58 -11.76 11.65 -1.91
C GLY A 58 -12.65 10.89 -2.90
N ARG A 59 -12.34 10.95 -4.18
CA ARG A 59 -13.01 10.22 -5.26
C ARG A 59 -12.02 9.85 -6.35
N SER A 60 -12.07 8.60 -6.81
CA SER A 60 -11.17 8.11 -7.85
C SER A 60 -11.40 8.85 -9.18
N LYS A 61 -10.30 9.32 -9.78
CA LYS A 61 -10.27 9.82 -11.15
C LYS A 61 -9.80 8.74 -12.14
N ASN A 62 -9.09 7.74 -11.66
CA ASN A 62 -8.45 6.71 -12.48
C ASN A 62 -9.27 5.43 -12.61
N LYS A 63 -10.61 5.47 -12.34
CA LYS A 63 -11.50 4.29 -12.33
C LYS A 63 -11.36 3.41 -13.57
N LYS A 64 -11.37 4.01 -14.76
CA LYS A 64 -11.33 3.27 -16.03
C LYS A 64 -10.05 2.43 -16.14
N VAL A 65 -8.89 3.01 -15.82
CA VAL A 65 -7.61 2.31 -15.92
C VAL A 65 -7.45 1.26 -14.81
N ILE A 66 -7.93 1.53 -13.60
CA ILE A 66 -7.92 0.58 -12.48
C ILE A 66 -8.74 -0.67 -12.85
N ILE A 67 -9.98 -0.48 -13.33
CA ILE A 67 -10.85 -1.59 -13.75
C ILE A 67 -10.23 -2.35 -14.93
N LYS A 68 -9.60 -1.66 -15.88
CA LYS A 68 -8.88 -2.30 -17.00
C LYS A 68 -7.75 -3.20 -16.50
N ILE A 69 -6.95 -2.73 -15.52
CA ILE A 69 -5.88 -3.52 -14.92
C ILE A 69 -6.47 -4.78 -14.28
N ILE A 70 -7.45 -4.65 -13.40
CA ILE A 70 -8.05 -5.77 -12.66
C ILE A 70 -8.57 -6.83 -13.63
N LYS A 71 -9.39 -6.42 -14.61
CA LYS A 71 -10.09 -7.35 -15.53
C LYS A 71 -9.15 -8.07 -16.49
N ASN A 72 -8.02 -7.46 -16.87
CA ASN A 72 -7.20 -8.00 -17.95
C ASN A 72 -5.85 -8.57 -17.49
N THR A 73 -5.46 -8.35 -16.22
CA THR A 73 -4.21 -8.92 -15.70
C THR A 73 -4.42 -10.08 -14.74
N TYR A 74 -5.63 -10.19 -14.15
CA TYR A 74 -5.95 -11.17 -13.12
C TYR A 74 -4.98 -11.13 -11.92
N LEU A 75 -4.39 -9.97 -11.64
CA LEU A 75 -3.60 -9.74 -10.45
C LEU A 75 -4.51 -9.55 -9.23
N ASN A 76 -4.08 -10.04 -8.09
CA ASN A 76 -4.68 -9.72 -6.79
C ASN A 76 -4.37 -8.26 -6.44
N VAL A 77 -5.26 -7.36 -6.77
CA VAL A 77 -5.04 -5.92 -6.56
C VAL A 77 -5.45 -5.52 -5.15
N GLN A 78 -4.51 -5.01 -4.36
CA GLN A 78 -4.81 -4.20 -3.19
C GLN A 78 -4.81 -2.72 -3.59
N LEU A 79 -5.98 -2.07 -3.44
CA LEU A 79 -6.23 -0.71 -3.93
C LEU A 79 -6.40 0.29 -2.80
N GLY A 80 -5.56 1.33 -2.80
CA GLY A 80 -5.69 2.51 -1.94
C GLY A 80 -5.95 3.79 -2.74
N GLY A 81 -6.16 4.90 -2.02
CA GLY A 81 -6.33 6.21 -2.63
C GLY A 81 -7.76 6.75 -2.55
N GLY A 82 -8.06 7.49 -1.47
CA GLY A 82 -9.29 8.27 -1.33
C GLY A 82 -10.57 7.48 -1.09
N ILE A 83 -10.48 6.22 -0.70
CA ILE A 83 -11.64 5.40 -0.35
C ILE A 83 -12.08 5.74 1.09
N ARG A 84 -13.26 6.36 1.24
CA ARG A 84 -13.71 6.94 2.51
C ARG A 84 -15.12 6.52 2.94
N THR A 85 -15.85 5.79 2.11
CA THR A 85 -17.26 5.39 2.37
C THR A 85 -17.49 3.92 2.08
N LEU A 86 -18.48 3.31 2.74
CA LEU A 86 -18.90 1.94 2.46
C LEU A 86 -19.33 1.74 1.01
N LYS A 87 -19.97 2.74 0.40
CA LYS A 87 -20.37 2.71 -1.02
C LYS A 87 -19.15 2.58 -1.94
N GLN A 88 -18.06 3.31 -1.65
CA GLN A 88 -16.82 3.20 -2.42
C GLN A 88 -16.13 1.84 -2.21
N ILE A 89 -16.10 1.34 -0.98
CA ILE A 89 -15.55 0.00 -0.66
C ILE A 89 -16.31 -1.07 -1.44
N SER A 90 -17.64 -1.09 -1.32
CA SER A 90 -18.50 -2.04 -2.04
C SER A 90 -18.32 -1.94 -3.56
N PHE A 91 -18.22 -0.72 -4.10
CA PHE A 91 -17.96 -0.51 -5.52
C PHE A 91 -16.68 -1.20 -5.98
N TRP A 92 -15.56 -0.99 -5.27
CA TRP A 92 -14.28 -1.56 -5.66
C TRP A 92 -14.23 -3.08 -5.51
N ILE A 93 -14.80 -3.63 -4.43
CA ILE A 93 -14.89 -5.09 -4.24
C ILE A 93 -15.71 -5.74 -5.35
N LYS A 94 -16.87 -5.15 -5.70
CA LYS A 94 -17.72 -5.64 -6.82
C LYS A 94 -17.02 -5.55 -8.18
N ASN A 95 -16.05 -4.66 -8.35
CA ASN A 95 -15.25 -4.55 -9.56
C ASN A 95 -13.95 -5.38 -9.53
N GLY A 96 -13.80 -6.29 -8.56
CA GLY A 96 -12.73 -7.28 -8.52
C GLY A 96 -11.46 -6.86 -7.76
N VAL A 97 -11.48 -5.74 -7.01
CA VAL A 97 -10.38 -5.41 -6.08
C VAL A 97 -10.30 -6.49 -5.02
N SER A 98 -9.16 -7.11 -4.84
CA SER A 98 -8.95 -8.19 -3.86
C SER A 98 -8.94 -7.66 -2.44
N THR A 99 -8.27 -6.52 -2.20
CA THR A 99 -8.20 -5.88 -0.88
C THR A 99 -8.35 -4.38 -1.04
N VAL A 100 -9.28 -3.79 -0.31
CA VAL A 100 -9.43 -2.32 -0.24
C VAL A 100 -8.59 -1.79 0.90
N VAL A 101 -7.72 -0.83 0.56
CA VAL A 101 -6.81 -0.18 1.51
C VAL A 101 -7.40 1.16 1.93
N VAL A 102 -7.65 1.33 3.22
CA VAL A 102 -8.17 2.56 3.81
C VAL A 102 -7.15 3.17 4.78
N GLY A 103 -6.94 4.46 4.69
CA GLY A 103 -6.06 5.20 5.60
C GLY A 103 -6.84 6.19 6.45
N THR A 104 -7.01 7.41 5.93
CA THR A 104 -7.70 8.52 6.61
C THR A 104 -9.06 8.13 7.20
N MET A 105 -9.86 7.33 6.47
CA MET A 105 -11.17 6.90 6.94
C MET A 105 -11.06 6.03 8.20
N ALA A 106 -10.10 5.14 8.29
CA ALA A 106 -9.92 4.26 9.44
C ALA A 106 -9.70 5.07 10.74
N ILE A 107 -8.98 6.19 10.63
CA ILE A 107 -8.67 7.07 11.75
C ILE A 107 -9.85 7.99 12.10
N GLN A 108 -10.51 8.55 11.08
CA GLN A 108 -11.57 9.54 11.27
C GLN A 108 -12.94 8.94 11.59
N ASN A 109 -13.22 7.72 11.09
CA ASN A 109 -14.51 7.06 11.21
C ASN A 109 -14.35 5.56 11.54
N PRO A 110 -13.85 5.21 12.73
CA PRO A 110 -13.62 3.82 13.11
C PRO A 110 -14.88 2.95 13.09
N LYS A 111 -16.07 3.53 13.33
CA LYS A 111 -17.36 2.82 13.19
C LYS A 111 -17.60 2.36 11.75
N ILE A 112 -17.25 3.18 10.76
CA ILE A 112 -17.37 2.80 9.34
C ILE A 112 -16.34 1.70 8.99
N LEU A 113 -15.12 1.77 9.53
CA LEU A 113 -14.11 0.73 9.36
C LEU A 113 -14.62 -0.61 9.89
N LYS A 114 -15.11 -0.65 11.15
CA LYS A 114 -15.66 -1.89 11.75
C LYS A 114 -16.76 -2.46 10.86
N LYS A 115 -17.74 -1.65 10.48
CA LYS A 115 -18.82 -2.08 9.57
C LYS A 115 -18.31 -2.58 8.21
N ALA A 116 -17.24 -1.98 7.67
CA ALA A 116 -16.63 -2.45 6.42
C ALA A 116 -15.99 -3.84 6.60
N CYS A 117 -15.29 -4.07 7.72
CA CYS A 117 -14.69 -5.37 8.02
C CYS A 117 -15.76 -6.44 8.21
N ASP A 118 -16.87 -6.13 8.88
CA ASP A 118 -17.99 -7.06 9.09
C ASP A 118 -18.69 -7.42 7.76
N LEU A 119 -18.88 -6.45 6.86
CA LEU A 119 -19.51 -6.67 5.55
C LEU A 119 -18.60 -7.36 4.53
N PHE A 120 -17.28 -7.18 4.66
CA PHE A 120 -16.28 -7.67 3.71
C PHE A 120 -15.11 -8.33 4.44
N PRO A 121 -15.34 -9.45 5.15
CA PRO A 121 -14.31 -10.11 5.95
C PRO A 121 -13.11 -10.50 5.09
N GLY A 122 -11.91 -10.24 5.62
CA GLY A 122 -10.64 -10.52 4.93
C GLY A 122 -10.29 -9.57 3.77
N ARG A 123 -11.16 -8.58 3.45
CA ARG A 123 -11.00 -7.73 2.27
C ARG A 123 -10.59 -6.27 2.58
N ILE A 124 -10.42 -5.92 3.86
CA ILE A 124 -10.12 -4.55 4.30
C ILE A 124 -8.76 -4.49 4.96
N ALA A 125 -7.84 -3.76 4.37
CA ALA A 125 -6.54 -3.43 4.95
C ALA A 125 -6.50 -1.98 5.41
N VAL A 126 -5.70 -1.68 6.44
CA VAL A 126 -5.51 -0.32 6.94
C VAL A 126 -4.10 0.16 6.66
N ALA A 127 -3.96 1.27 5.93
CA ALA A 127 -2.68 1.95 5.75
C ALA A 127 -2.40 2.85 6.96
N LEU A 128 -1.27 2.60 7.62
CA LEU A 128 -0.71 3.39 8.70
C LEU A 128 0.57 4.07 8.19
N ASP A 129 0.39 5.29 7.71
CA ASP A 129 1.49 6.12 7.21
C ASP A 129 2.08 6.90 8.38
N VAL A 130 3.36 6.68 8.68
CA VAL A 130 3.98 7.08 9.94
C VAL A 130 5.12 8.06 9.69
N ARG A 131 5.09 9.17 10.42
CA ARG A 131 6.18 10.13 10.53
C ARG A 131 6.47 10.39 12.00
N ASN A 132 7.70 10.10 12.45
CA ASN A 132 8.13 10.30 13.84
C ASN A 132 7.18 9.64 14.87
N ASN A 133 6.79 8.38 14.65
CA ASN A 133 5.86 7.60 15.47
C ASN A 133 4.40 8.06 15.49
N PHE A 134 4.03 9.11 14.78
CA PHE A 134 2.66 9.58 14.68
C PHE A 134 2.07 9.31 13.31
N LEU A 135 0.76 9.04 13.27
CA LEU A 135 0.05 8.79 12.02
C LEU A 135 -0.15 10.08 11.22
N ALA A 136 0.02 9.97 9.91
CA ALA A 136 -0.32 11.01 8.95
C ALA A 136 -1.56 10.62 8.15
N ILE A 137 -2.37 11.60 7.74
CA ILE A 137 -3.62 11.43 7.00
C ILE A 137 -3.69 12.38 5.81
N LYS A 138 -4.72 12.21 4.97
CA LYS A 138 -4.99 13.05 3.79
C LYS A 138 -3.82 13.08 2.79
N GLY A 139 -3.27 11.91 2.43
CA GLY A 139 -2.11 11.82 1.54
C GLY A 139 -0.86 12.46 2.16
N TRP A 140 -0.65 12.23 3.47
CA TRP A 140 0.50 12.68 4.29
C TRP A 140 0.58 14.19 4.55
N VAL A 141 -0.41 14.96 4.08
CA VAL A 141 -0.45 16.43 4.24
C VAL A 141 -0.71 16.82 5.70
N LYS A 142 -1.52 16.04 6.44
CA LYS A 142 -1.87 16.36 7.83
C LYS A 142 -1.25 15.35 8.79
N GLN A 143 -0.37 15.84 9.68
CA GLN A 143 0.15 15.08 10.82
C GLN A 143 -0.91 15.03 11.92
N THR A 144 -1.07 13.86 12.56
CA THR A 144 -1.93 13.71 13.75
C THR A 144 -1.07 13.63 15.03
N LYS A 145 -1.75 13.65 16.18
CA LYS A 145 -1.13 13.33 17.50
C LYS A 145 -1.35 11.86 17.90
N ILE A 146 -1.86 11.04 17.00
CA ILE A 146 -2.18 9.63 17.27
C ILE A 146 -0.90 8.82 17.10
N LYS A 147 -0.48 8.13 18.14
CA LYS A 147 0.69 7.23 18.10
C LYS A 147 0.34 5.95 17.34
N LEU A 148 1.29 5.46 16.56
CA LEU A 148 1.18 4.23 15.79
C LEU A 148 0.69 3.07 16.65
N MET A 149 1.35 2.79 17.77
CA MET A 149 1.07 1.60 18.58
C MET A 149 -0.32 1.62 19.22
N ASP A 150 -0.77 2.80 19.69
CA ASP A 150 -2.08 2.95 20.33
C ASP A 150 -3.21 2.69 19.33
N PHE A 151 -3.02 3.14 18.08
CA PHE A 151 -4.02 2.91 17.05
C PHE A 151 -3.98 1.49 16.49
N SER A 152 -2.79 0.92 16.31
CA SER A 152 -2.65 -0.46 15.81
C SER A 152 -3.35 -1.48 16.71
N LYS A 153 -3.23 -1.33 18.03
CA LYS A 153 -3.94 -2.19 19.01
C LYS A 153 -5.45 -2.10 18.86
N LYS A 154 -5.99 -0.89 18.65
CA LYS A 154 -7.45 -0.71 18.45
C LYS A 154 -7.97 -1.40 17.19
N LEU A 155 -7.11 -1.65 16.19
CA LEU A 155 -7.51 -2.34 14.98
C LEU A 155 -7.69 -3.85 15.16
N GLU A 156 -7.14 -4.46 16.21
CA GLU A 156 -7.24 -5.90 16.47
C GLU A 156 -8.70 -6.35 16.60
N ASP A 157 -9.55 -5.54 17.24
CA ASP A 157 -10.97 -5.83 17.45
C ASP A 157 -11.85 -5.54 16.22
N PHE A 158 -11.30 -4.97 15.16
CA PHE A 158 -12.08 -4.53 13.99
C PHE A 158 -12.19 -5.57 12.88
N GLY A 159 -11.39 -6.64 12.92
CA GLY A 159 -11.36 -7.64 11.86
C GLY A 159 -10.61 -7.17 10.59
N VAL A 160 -9.64 -6.27 10.76
CA VAL A 160 -8.77 -5.79 9.68
C VAL A 160 -7.92 -6.95 9.17
N SER A 161 -7.87 -7.16 7.85
CA SER A 161 -7.14 -8.28 7.26
C SER A 161 -5.61 -8.14 7.39
N ARG A 162 -5.09 -6.91 7.29
CA ARG A 162 -3.67 -6.57 7.44
C ARG A 162 -3.45 -5.09 7.66
N ILE A 163 -2.33 -4.75 8.24
CA ILE A 163 -1.82 -3.38 8.32
C ILE A 163 -0.76 -3.19 7.24
N ILE A 164 -0.85 -2.09 6.50
CA ILE A 164 0.22 -1.61 5.61
C ILE A 164 0.94 -0.49 6.36
N TYR A 165 2.14 -0.76 6.84
CA TYR A 165 2.96 0.24 7.52
C TYR A 165 3.87 0.95 6.54
N THR A 166 3.74 2.27 6.42
CA THR A 166 4.62 3.11 5.60
C THR A 166 5.47 4.03 6.47
N ASP A 167 6.79 3.88 6.40
CA ASP A 167 7.73 4.87 6.96
C ASP A 167 7.89 6.03 5.98
N ILE A 168 7.15 7.14 6.23
CA ILE A 168 7.15 8.31 5.35
C ILE A 168 8.55 8.94 5.25
N ASN A 169 9.35 8.91 6.32
CA ASN A 169 10.69 9.50 6.31
C ASN A 169 11.65 8.74 5.40
N ARG A 170 11.35 7.48 5.10
CA ARG A 170 12.16 6.60 4.25
C ARG A 170 11.55 6.38 2.87
N ASP A 171 10.24 6.63 2.70
CA ASP A 171 9.58 6.37 1.43
C ASP A 171 10.18 7.20 0.29
N GLY A 172 10.46 6.52 -0.83
CA GLY A 172 11.12 7.13 -2.00
C GLY A 172 12.58 7.54 -1.79
N THR A 173 13.22 7.27 -0.62
CA THR A 173 14.61 7.69 -0.33
C THR A 173 15.64 6.59 -0.54
N LYS A 174 15.23 5.32 -0.57
CA LYS A 174 16.14 4.15 -0.61
C LYS A 174 17.16 4.10 0.54
N LYS A 175 16.75 4.51 1.73
CA LYS A 175 17.59 4.45 2.94
C LYS A 175 17.55 3.10 3.66
N GLY A 176 16.98 2.08 3.04
CA GLY A 176 16.70 0.80 3.64
C GLY A 176 15.47 0.85 4.55
N VAL A 177 14.96 -0.32 4.91
CA VAL A 177 13.82 -0.45 5.84
C VAL A 177 14.28 -0.25 7.29
N ASN A 178 13.40 0.33 8.12
CA ASN A 178 13.65 0.45 9.55
C ASN A 178 13.28 -0.86 10.26
N PHE A 179 14.17 -1.85 10.20
CA PHE A 179 13.91 -3.20 10.67
C PHE A 179 13.61 -3.25 12.18
N SER A 180 14.29 -2.45 13.00
CA SER A 180 14.04 -2.40 14.45
C SER A 180 12.63 -1.91 14.77
N GLN A 181 12.15 -0.88 14.06
CA GLN A 181 10.78 -0.39 14.20
C GLN A 181 9.76 -1.44 13.72
N LEU A 182 10.02 -2.10 12.59
CA LEU A 182 9.17 -3.16 12.06
C LEU A 182 9.03 -4.32 13.04
N LYS A 183 10.16 -4.80 13.59
CA LYS A 183 10.16 -5.86 14.62
C LYS A 183 9.36 -5.44 15.85
N ARG A 184 9.50 -4.18 16.31
CA ARG A 184 8.72 -3.66 17.44
C ARG A 184 7.21 -3.67 17.19
N ILE A 185 6.77 -3.46 15.94
CA ILE A 185 5.35 -3.48 15.59
C ILE A 185 4.83 -4.92 15.64
N VAL A 186 5.44 -5.86 14.92
CA VAL A 186 4.96 -7.24 14.81
C VAL A 186 5.01 -8.01 16.13
N THR A 187 5.86 -7.61 17.08
CA THR A 187 5.89 -8.23 18.42
C THR A 187 4.79 -7.73 19.35
N LYS A 188 4.05 -6.69 18.97
CA LYS A 188 3.05 -6.04 19.84
C LYS A 188 1.64 -5.97 19.24
N VAL A 189 1.49 -6.33 17.98
CA VAL A 189 0.23 -6.23 17.22
C VAL A 189 0.01 -7.56 16.49
N ASN A 190 -1.12 -8.20 16.74
CA ASN A 190 -1.48 -9.51 16.17
C ASN A 190 -2.17 -9.42 14.80
N ILE A 191 -1.97 -8.34 14.05
CA ILE A 191 -2.50 -8.18 12.70
C ILE A 191 -1.35 -8.37 11.69
N PRO A 192 -1.53 -9.16 10.61
CA PRO A 192 -0.55 -9.31 9.56
C PRO A 192 0.00 -7.97 9.07
N LEU A 193 1.33 -7.84 8.95
CA LEU A 193 2.00 -6.59 8.61
C LEU A 193 2.61 -6.66 7.21
N VAL A 194 2.23 -5.71 6.35
CA VAL A 194 2.88 -5.43 5.07
C VAL A 194 3.79 -4.21 5.23
N VAL A 195 5.05 -4.38 4.87
CA VAL A 195 6.08 -3.35 4.96
C VAL A 195 6.04 -2.43 3.74
N SER A 196 6.10 -1.12 3.96
CA SER A 196 6.16 -0.11 2.90
C SER A 196 7.10 1.04 3.26
N GLY A 197 7.75 1.59 2.23
CA GLY A 197 8.69 2.70 2.36
C GLY A 197 10.11 2.28 2.72
N GLY A 198 11.07 2.84 1.98
CA GLY A 198 12.50 2.72 2.29
C GLY A 198 13.26 1.61 1.60
N VAL A 199 12.61 0.56 1.09
CA VAL A 199 13.33 -0.54 0.40
C VAL A 199 14.35 0.02 -0.58
N SER A 200 15.62 -0.36 -0.41
CA SER A 200 16.76 0.15 -1.17
C SER A 200 17.25 -0.82 -2.22
N ASP A 201 17.47 -2.05 -1.79
CA ASP A 201 18.04 -3.10 -2.62
C ASP A 201 17.56 -4.50 -2.20
N ILE A 202 18.06 -5.53 -2.88
CA ILE A 202 17.68 -6.93 -2.64
C ILE A 202 18.09 -7.45 -1.25
N LYS A 203 19.03 -6.81 -0.56
CA LYS A 203 19.43 -7.22 0.79
C LYS A 203 18.32 -6.94 1.80
N ASP A 204 17.59 -5.82 1.61
CA ASP A 204 16.39 -5.52 2.43
C ASP A 204 15.34 -6.63 2.29
N ILE A 205 15.08 -7.08 1.05
CA ILE A 205 14.11 -8.16 0.77
C ILE A 205 14.53 -9.48 1.40
N ARG A 206 15.81 -9.85 1.26
CA ARG A 206 16.35 -11.06 1.90
C ARG A 206 16.23 -11.00 3.42
N LYS A 207 16.50 -9.86 4.03
CA LYS A 207 16.39 -9.66 5.47
C LYS A 207 14.94 -9.78 5.97
N LEU A 208 14.00 -9.16 5.25
CA LEU A 208 12.57 -9.25 5.57
C LEU A 208 12.06 -10.69 5.40
N HIS A 209 12.45 -11.35 4.31
CA HIS A 209 12.04 -12.72 4.00
C HIS A 209 12.58 -13.71 5.06
N LYS A 210 13.87 -13.64 5.39
CA LYS A 210 14.51 -14.50 6.39
C LYS A 210 13.92 -14.33 7.80
N ALA A 211 13.35 -13.17 8.10
CA ALA A 211 12.76 -12.92 9.41
C ALA A 211 11.45 -13.66 9.66
N GLU A 212 10.71 -14.05 8.58
CA GLU A 212 9.42 -14.76 8.62
C GLU A 212 8.34 -14.08 9.49
N LEU A 213 8.47 -12.77 9.70
CA LEU A 213 7.61 -11.98 10.60
C LEU A 213 6.58 -11.12 9.82
N PHE A 214 6.74 -10.99 8.51
CA PHE A 214 5.98 -10.04 7.71
C PHE A 214 5.10 -10.76 6.68
N ASP A 215 3.85 -10.31 6.56
CA ASP A 215 2.90 -10.81 5.57
C ASP A 215 3.33 -10.48 4.14
N GLY A 216 3.88 -9.27 3.94
CA GLY A 216 4.35 -8.86 2.63
C GLY A 216 5.22 -7.61 2.65
N VAL A 217 5.73 -7.24 1.47
CA VAL A 217 6.49 -6.01 1.25
C VAL A 217 6.05 -5.32 -0.04
N ILE A 218 5.82 -4.00 0.04
CA ILE A 218 5.50 -3.15 -1.10
C ILE A 218 6.78 -2.54 -1.63
N ILE A 219 7.04 -2.71 -2.93
CA ILE A 219 8.25 -2.24 -3.59
C ILE A 219 7.86 -1.32 -4.75
N GLY A 220 8.24 -0.06 -4.62
CA GLY A 220 7.99 0.94 -5.63
C GLY A 220 9.26 1.40 -6.31
N LYS A 221 9.87 2.47 -5.79
CA LYS A 221 10.99 3.19 -6.41
C LYS A 221 12.14 2.28 -6.82
N ALA A 222 12.52 1.30 -5.97
CA ALA A 222 13.62 0.39 -6.24
C ALA A 222 13.43 -0.47 -7.50
N ILE A 223 12.19 -0.75 -7.91
CA ILE A 223 11.89 -1.40 -9.19
C ILE A 223 12.08 -0.42 -10.36
N TYR A 224 11.54 0.79 -10.23
CA TYR A 224 11.51 1.76 -11.33
C TYR A 224 12.89 2.34 -11.65
N ASP A 225 13.75 2.55 -10.64
CA ASP A 225 15.13 2.99 -10.84
C ASP A 225 16.12 1.83 -11.03
N LYS A 226 15.59 0.60 -11.16
CA LYS A 226 16.35 -0.62 -11.42
C LYS A 226 17.36 -1.00 -10.33
N SER A 227 17.20 -0.49 -9.10
CA SER A 227 18.02 -0.92 -7.95
C SER A 227 17.74 -2.37 -7.57
N ILE A 228 16.53 -2.85 -7.90
CA ILE A 228 16.13 -4.25 -7.79
C ILE A 228 15.48 -4.65 -9.12
N SER A 229 15.96 -5.71 -9.72
CA SER A 229 15.34 -6.26 -10.92
C SER A 229 14.12 -7.12 -10.59
N LEU A 230 13.15 -7.18 -11.51
CA LEU A 230 11.99 -8.07 -11.35
C LEU A 230 12.39 -9.55 -11.31
N ASN A 231 13.49 -9.94 -11.98
CA ASN A 231 13.99 -11.31 -11.95
C ASN A 231 14.57 -11.69 -10.58
N GLU A 232 15.20 -10.75 -9.86
CA GLU A 232 15.67 -10.98 -8.50
C GLU A 232 14.49 -11.14 -7.54
N LEU A 233 13.45 -10.28 -7.67
CA LEU A 233 12.25 -10.35 -6.83
C LEU A 233 11.45 -11.65 -7.06
N LYS A 234 11.45 -12.17 -8.28
CA LYS A 234 10.76 -13.43 -8.61
C LYS A 234 11.21 -14.61 -7.74
N LYS A 235 12.43 -14.59 -7.19
CA LYS A 235 12.94 -15.65 -6.30
C LYS A 235 12.23 -15.70 -4.94
N PHE A 236 11.39 -14.71 -4.62
CA PHE A 236 10.66 -14.58 -3.36
C PHE A 236 9.13 -14.67 -3.53
N VAL A 237 8.65 -14.97 -4.76
CA VAL A 237 7.23 -15.11 -5.13
C VAL A 237 6.83 -16.57 -5.16
#